data_cec559211792ba422552b3490f78bdf2
#
_entry.id   cec559211792ba422552b3490f78bdf2
#
_cell.length_a   1.000
_cell.length_b   1.000
_cell.length_c   1.000
_cell.angle_alpha   90.00
_cell.angle_beta   90.00
_cell.angle_gamma   90.00
#
_symmetry.space_group_name_H-M   'P 1'
#
loop_
_entity.id
_entity.type
_entity.pdbx_description
1 polymer ?
#
loop_
_entity_poly.entity_id
_entity_poly.type
_entity_poly.pdbx_seq_one_letter_code
_entity_poly.pdbx_strand_id
1 'polypeptide(L)'
;MANTTFSGPIRSENGFKNISKTASTGVIHDRTFGTSPKDARRAYLEENFLQRPGINANIDQVSTVEVQRALNRNFETLGTNYTTALTTFAVTGAGILMTTATADQDQGILLPHLDTAATAWAGTLWGTENSVHFETSLQIPALDNQKVWTGLKLTNDQLVATDDDQMFFKYQTDATNSEAFTDFTKWHFVHSIGGTDYISVLPITVATNTPYHFKIEVDSDRKAAIFVNGIQYNVTTTAGSTGGTAVTTGTTKTAALTDDVDLIPYVGIENGAAAAEAVNVHFLACSRSVYE
;
A
#
# COMPACT_ATOMS: atom_id res chain seq x y z
N MET A 1 18.14 21.47 23.50
CA MET A 1 18.96 20.30 23.10
C MET A 1 20.16 20.85 22.32
N ALA A 2 21.36 20.46 22.66
CA ALA A 2 22.55 20.86 21.91
C ALA A 2 22.55 20.14 20.53
N ASN A 3 22.75 20.88 19.47
CA ASN A 3 22.99 20.28 18.15
C ASN A 3 24.42 19.70 18.17
N THR A 4 24.54 18.41 17.87
CA THR A 4 25.85 17.80 17.66
C THR A 4 26.28 18.04 16.23
N THR A 5 27.36 18.78 16.04
CA THR A 5 27.94 19.03 14.71
C THR A 5 29.14 18.10 14.53
N PHE A 6 29.13 17.34 13.44
CA PHE A 6 30.29 16.49 13.09
C PHE A 6 31.10 17.21 12.02
N SER A 7 32.40 17.37 12.28
CA SER A 7 33.34 18.05 11.37
C SER A 7 34.14 17.10 10.46
N GLY A 8 33.82 15.82 10.44
CA GLY A 8 34.50 14.80 9.65
C GLY A 8 33.53 13.75 9.09
N PRO A 9 34.05 12.81 8.28
CA PRO A 9 33.22 11.76 7.74
C PRO A 9 32.68 10.84 8.85
N ILE A 10 31.36 10.63 8.85
CA ILE A 10 30.68 9.72 9.77
C ILE A 10 30.54 8.37 9.04
N ARG A 11 30.98 7.30 9.70
CA ARG A 11 30.79 5.93 9.22
C ARG A 11 29.82 5.21 10.13
N SER A 12 28.88 4.49 9.55
CA SER A 12 27.96 3.58 10.24
C SER A 12 27.91 2.27 9.48
N GLU A 13 28.15 1.16 10.16
CA GLU A 13 28.07 -0.18 9.55
C GLU A 13 26.63 -0.56 9.22
N ASN A 14 25.65 0.01 9.94
CA ASN A 14 24.23 -0.25 9.76
C ASN A 14 23.49 0.89 9.01
N GLY A 15 24.23 1.80 8.38
CA GLY A 15 23.66 2.96 7.69
C GLY A 15 23.13 4.06 8.63
N PHE A 16 22.55 5.08 8.04
CA PHE A 16 21.89 6.19 8.75
C PHE A 16 20.42 6.20 8.40
N LYS A 17 19.57 6.28 9.43
CA LYS A 17 18.15 6.47 9.27
C LYS A 17 17.78 7.93 9.51
N ASN A 18 17.05 8.55 8.58
CA ASN A 18 16.57 9.91 8.76
C ASN A 18 15.30 9.87 9.62
N ILE A 19 15.41 10.35 10.84
CA ILE A 19 14.29 10.38 11.79
C ILE A 19 13.99 11.81 12.23
N SER A 20 12.75 12.09 12.59
CA SER A 20 12.39 13.25 13.40
C SER A 20 11.80 12.79 14.73
N LYS A 21 11.99 13.59 15.76
CA LYS A 21 11.44 13.34 17.09
C LYS A 21 10.52 14.48 17.50
N THR A 22 9.28 14.15 17.87
CA THR A 22 8.36 15.13 18.44
C THR A 22 8.87 15.54 19.82
N ALA A 23 9.20 16.81 20.00
CA ALA A 23 9.82 17.30 21.23
C ALA A 23 8.94 17.10 22.49
N SER A 24 7.61 17.23 22.35
CA SER A 24 6.66 17.15 23.46
C SER A 24 6.36 15.70 23.90
N THR A 25 6.37 14.75 22.98
CA THR A 25 5.96 13.35 23.27
C THR A 25 7.14 12.36 23.23
N GLY A 26 8.27 12.76 22.66
CA GLY A 26 9.40 11.87 22.43
C GLY A 26 9.21 10.86 21.29
N VAL A 27 8.07 10.88 20.61
CA VAL A 27 7.77 9.96 19.50
C VAL A 27 8.76 10.18 18.36
N ILE A 28 9.35 9.07 17.89
CA ILE A 28 10.27 9.06 16.76
C ILE A 28 9.48 8.74 15.50
N HIS A 29 9.64 9.59 14.49
CA HIS A 29 9.07 9.42 13.16
C HIS A 29 10.19 9.06 12.20
N ASP A 30 10.05 7.96 11.49
CA ASP A 30 10.89 7.65 10.35
C ASP A 30 10.55 8.60 9.21
N ARG A 31 11.54 9.32 8.72
CA ARG A 31 11.42 10.25 7.60
C ARG A 31 12.03 9.72 6.31
N THR A 32 12.51 8.51 6.33
CA THR A 32 13.05 7.89 5.14
C THR A 32 11.89 7.47 4.26
N PHE A 33 11.57 8.30 3.32
CA PHE A 33 10.50 8.10 2.39
C PHE A 33 11.08 8.15 0.98
N GLY A 34 10.95 7.10 0.21
CA GLY A 34 11.23 6.96 -1.23
C GLY A 34 12.39 7.73 -1.87
N THR A 35 12.91 8.73 -1.19
CA THR A 35 13.94 9.66 -1.67
C THR A 35 15.30 9.47 -1.00
N SER A 36 15.45 8.47 -0.13
CA SER A 36 16.78 8.13 0.39
C SER A 36 17.73 7.79 -0.76
N PRO A 37 19.04 8.02 -0.57
CA PRO A 37 20.02 7.57 -1.57
C PRO A 37 19.76 6.10 -1.88
N LYS A 38 19.36 5.83 -3.12
CA LYS A 38 19.01 4.48 -3.55
C LYS A 38 20.22 3.57 -3.38
N ASP A 39 20.03 2.49 -2.65
CA ASP A 39 21.06 1.46 -2.52
C ASP A 39 21.17 0.74 -3.88
N ALA A 40 22.37 0.68 -4.44
CA ALA A 40 22.63 -0.02 -5.70
C ALA A 40 22.34 -1.54 -5.64
N ARG A 41 22.15 -2.08 -4.44
CA ARG A 41 21.78 -3.48 -4.20
C ARG A 41 20.27 -3.71 -4.18
N ARG A 42 19.46 -2.67 -4.44
CA ARG A 42 18.00 -2.77 -4.46
C ARG A 42 17.44 -2.37 -5.82
N ALA A 43 16.44 -3.12 -6.28
CA ALA A 43 15.57 -2.71 -7.36
C ALA A 43 14.45 -1.80 -6.80
N TYR A 44 14.07 -0.78 -7.56
CA TYR A 44 13.06 0.21 -7.17
C TYR A 44 12.04 0.37 -8.29
N LEU A 45 10.78 0.37 -7.91
CA LEU A 45 9.67 0.81 -8.73
C LEU A 45 8.96 1.92 -7.96
N GLU A 46 8.92 3.13 -8.47
CA GLU A 46 8.30 4.27 -7.80
C GLU A 46 7.66 5.23 -8.80
N GLU A 47 6.56 5.85 -8.40
CA GLU A 47 5.83 6.83 -9.20
C GLU A 47 5.17 7.88 -8.31
N ASN A 48 5.35 9.15 -8.67
CA ASN A 48 4.68 10.30 -8.03
C ASN A 48 3.46 10.78 -8.84
N PHE A 49 3.07 10.04 -9.85
CA PHE A 49 1.92 10.30 -10.70
C PHE A 49 1.87 11.71 -11.29
N LEU A 50 3.01 12.21 -11.75
CA LEU A 50 3.09 13.43 -12.56
C LEU A 50 2.47 13.21 -13.95
N GLN A 51 2.21 11.97 -14.30
CA GLN A 51 1.49 11.52 -15.48
C GLN A 51 0.49 10.46 -15.06
N ARG A 52 -0.66 10.39 -15.76
CA ARG A 52 -1.64 9.36 -15.50
C ARG A 52 -1.05 7.98 -15.82
N PRO A 53 -1.31 6.96 -15.00
CA PRO A 53 -0.96 5.58 -15.31
C PRO A 53 -1.63 5.11 -16.60
N GLY A 54 -1.17 4.01 -17.16
CA GLY A 54 -1.86 3.31 -18.23
C GLY A 54 -3.24 2.82 -17.76
N ILE A 55 -4.12 2.46 -18.69
CA ILE A 55 -5.41 1.88 -18.36
C ILE A 55 -5.52 0.58 -19.12
N ASN A 56 -5.65 -0.51 -18.38
CA ASN A 56 -5.82 -1.84 -18.93
C ASN A 56 -7.31 -2.22 -18.98
N ALA A 57 -8.14 -1.31 -19.51
CA ALA A 57 -9.53 -1.60 -19.75
C ALA A 57 -9.69 -2.04 -21.22
N ASN A 58 -9.68 -3.34 -21.47
CA ASN A 58 -9.88 -3.91 -22.79
C ASN A 58 -8.79 -3.49 -23.81
N ILE A 59 -7.63 -4.08 -23.72
CA ILE A 59 -6.53 -3.91 -24.69
C ILE A 59 -7.00 -4.03 -26.16
N ASP A 60 -8.01 -4.83 -26.41
CA ASP A 60 -8.58 -5.05 -27.76
C ASP A 60 -9.41 -3.87 -28.31
N GLN A 61 -9.73 -2.88 -27.50
CA GLN A 61 -10.57 -1.73 -27.89
C GLN A 61 -9.90 -0.37 -27.70
N VAL A 62 -8.63 -0.36 -27.34
CA VAL A 62 -7.91 0.86 -26.98
C VAL A 62 -7.37 1.55 -28.22
N SER A 63 -7.57 2.85 -28.30
CA SER A 63 -6.95 3.66 -29.36
C SER A 63 -5.42 3.51 -29.34
N THR A 64 -4.76 3.76 -30.46
CA THR A 64 -3.29 3.73 -30.54
C THR A 64 -2.61 4.58 -29.46
N VAL A 65 -3.25 5.66 -29.04
CA VAL A 65 -2.77 6.54 -27.97
C VAL A 65 -2.81 5.86 -26.61
N GLU A 66 -3.85 5.10 -26.31
CA GLU A 66 -3.99 4.36 -25.04
C GLU A 66 -3.00 3.19 -24.96
N VAL A 67 -2.81 2.46 -26.05
CA VAL A 67 -1.77 1.42 -26.16
C VAL A 67 -0.39 2.01 -25.89
N GLN A 68 -0.08 3.17 -26.49
CA GLN A 68 1.20 3.84 -26.25
C GLN A 68 1.36 4.32 -24.80
N ARG A 69 0.27 4.76 -24.15
CA ARG A 69 0.28 5.09 -22.72
C ARG A 69 0.54 3.86 -21.87
N ALA A 70 -0.13 2.77 -22.13
CA ALA A 70 0.07 1.52 -21.40
C ALA A 70 1.53 1.05 -21.49
N LEU A 71 2.10 1.02 -22.68
CA LEU A 71 3.47 0.55 -22.92
C LEU A 71 4.56 1.46 -22.31
N ASN A 72 4.26 2.71 -22.02
CA ASN A 72 5.24 3.69 -21.53
C ASN A 72 5.04 4.07 -20.04
N ARG A 73 4.28 3.29 -19.29
CA ARG A 73 4.01 3.54 -17.87
C ARG A 73 4.40 2.35 -17.02
N ASN A 74 4.97 2.65 -15.86
CA ASN A 74 5.32 1.64 -14.87
C ASN A 74 4.08 1.09 -14.16
N PHE A 75 3.00 1.87 -14.11
CA PHE A 75 1.75 1.51 -13.45
C PHE A 75 0.58 1.64 -14.39
N GLU A 76 -0.45 0.85 -14.14
CA GLU A 76 -1.73 0.90 -14.83
C GLU A 76 -2.89 0.86 -13.84
N THR A 77 -4.05 1.30 -14.30
CA THR A 77 -5.30 1.15 -13.58
C THR A 77 -6.20 0.18 -14.32
N LEU A 78 -6.87 -0.67 -13.56
CA LEU A 78 -7.89 -1.60 -14.04
C LEU A 78 -9.04 -1.67 -13.02
N GLY A 79 -10.06 -2.45 -13.29
CA GLY A 79 -11.17 -2.66 -12.36
C GLY A 79 -12.48 -2.99 -13.06
N THR A 80 -13.50 -3.28 -12.27
CA THR A 80 -14.85 -3.54 -12.77
C THR A 80 -15.44 -2.22 -13.25
N ASN A 81 -15.92 -2.20 -14.50
CA ASN A 81 -16.44 -1.01 -15.17
C ASN A 81 -15.49 0.21 -15.19
N TYR A 82 -14.21 -0.01 -15.01
CA TYR A 82 -13.20 1.05 -14.95
C TYR A 82 -12.86 1.57 -16.35
N THR A 83 -12.85 2.89 -16.52
CA THR A 83 -12.59 3.56 -17.80
C THR A 83 -11.54 4.66 -17.65
N THR A 84 -11.02 5.16 -18.78
CA THR A 84 -10.03 6.24 -18.83
C THR A 84 -10.46 7.53 -18.12
N ALA A 85 -11.78 7.79 -18.06
CA ALA A 85 -12.35 8.98 -17.42
C ALA A 85 -12.28 8.91 -15.89
N LEU A 86 -12.14 7.71 -15.31
CA LEU A 86 -12.16 7.48 -13.86
C LEU A 86 -10.80 7.69 -13.18
N THR A 87 -9.73 7.88 -13.96
CA THR A 87 -8.43 8.30 -13.44
C THR A 87 -8.11 9.72 -13.91
N THR A 88 -8.11 10.66 -13.00
CA THR A 88 -7.78 12.06 -13.27
C THR A 88 -6.59 12.51 -12.42
N PHE A 89 -6.06 13.71 -12.66
CA PHE A 89 -5.10 14.30 -11.74
C PHE A 89 -5.79 14.77 -10.46
N ALA A 90 -5.13 14.60 -9.32
CA ALA A 90 -5.62 15.15 -8.06
C ALA A 90 -5.77 16.69 -8.17
N VAL A 91 -6.88 17.23 -7.68
CA VAL A 91 -7.18 18.66 -7.78
C VAL A 91 -6.25 19.48 -6.88
N THR A 92 -5.79 18.90 -5.78
CA THR A 92 -4.94 19.55 -4.79
C THR A 92 -3.66 18.74 -4.59
N GLY A 93 -2.57 19.24 -5.14
CA GLY A 93 -1.25 18.60 -4.98
C GLY A 93 -0.84 17.72 -6.15
N ALA A 94 0.20 16.90 -5.95
CA ALA A 94 0.65 15.90 -6.91
C ALA A 94 -0.16 14.60 -6.73
N GLY A 95 -0.27 13.80 -7.80
CA GLY A 95 -0.92 12.50 -7.75
C GLY A 95 -2.12 12.39 -8.67
N ILE A 96 -2.81 11.27 -8.54
CA ILE A 96 -4.03 10.96 -9.29
C ILE A 96 -5.23 10.82 -8.35
N LEU A 97 -6.41 11.13 -8.86
CA LEU A 97 -7.69 10.78 -8.30
C LEU A 97 -8.22 9.55 -9.05
N MET A 98 -8.38 8.44 -8.35
CA MET A 98 -9.07 7.26 -8.84
C MET A 98 -10.50 7.30 -8.34
N THR A 99 -11.46 7.09 -9.25
CA THR A 99 -12.89 7.11 -8.95
C THR A 99 -13.50 5.80 -9.45
N THR A 100 -14.35 5.15 -8.67
CA THR A 100 -15.10 3.98 -9.14
C THR A 100 -16.19 4.41 -10.14
N ALA A 101 -16.71 3.50 -10.93
CA ALA A 101 -17.99 3.71 -11.61
C ALA A 101 -19.14 3.67 -10.58
N THR A 102 -20.40 3.67 -11.01
CA THR A 102 -21.55 3.91 -10.13
C THR A 102 -22.35 2.66 -9.78
N ALA A 103 -22.02 1.49 -10.32
CA ALA A 103 -22.68 0.26 -9.92
C ALA A 103 -22.09 -0.27 -8.60
N ASP A 104 -22.89 -0.96 -7.81
CA ASP A 104 -22.42 -1.60 -6.57
C ASP A 104 -21.26 -2.56 -6.84
N GLN A 105 -20.21 -2.50 -6.03
CA GLN A 105 -18.96 -3.26 -6.15
C GLN A 105 -18.13 -2.93 -7.41
N ASP A 106 -18.29 -1.76 -8.01
CA ASP A 106 -17.33 -1.28 -9.00
C ASP A 106 -15.99 -0.99 -8.35
N GLN A 107 -14.91 -1.39 -9.02
CA GLN A 107 -13.55 -1.30 -8.50
C GLN A 107 -12.64 -0.46 -9.37
N GLY A 108 -11.71 0.24 -8.74
CA GLY A 108 -10.52 0.81 -9.35
C GLY A 108 -9.26 0.31 -8.66
N ILE A 109 -8.33 -0.25 -9.39
CA ILE A 109 -7.10 -0.83 -8.88
C ILE A 109 -5.92 -0.26 -9.62
N LEU A 110 -4.94 0.23 -8.88
CA LEU A 110 -3.65 0.72 -9.37
C LEU A 110 -2.58 -0.32 -9.02
N LEU A 111 -1.83 -0.78 -10.00
CA LEU A 111 -0.81 -1.81 -9.84
C LEU A 111 0.31 -1.63 -10.89
N PRO A 112 1.44 -2.33 -10.77
CA PRO A 112 2.46 -2.38 -11.81
C PRO A 112 1.88 -2.90 -13.12
N HIS A 113 2.34 -2.35 -14.23
CA HIS A 113 1.84 -2.70 -15.56
C HIS A 113 1.93 -4.21 -15.86
N LEU A 114 0.82 -4.82 -16.25
CA LEU A 114 0.64 -6.25 -16.54
C LEU A 114 0.83 -7.20 -15.34
N ASP A 115 0.87 -6.69 -14.13
CA ASP A 115 1.03 -7.51 -12.92
C ASP A 115 -0.33 -7.77 -12.26
N THR A 116 -1.12 -8.65 -12.85
CA THR A 116 -2.54 -8.84 -12.46
C THR A 116 -2.80 -10.03 -11.53
N ALA A 117 -1.84 -10.93 -11.34
CA ALA A 117 -2.02 -12.10 -10.48
C ALA A 117 -0.66 -12.76 -10.18
N ALA A 118 0.11 -12.24 -9.24
CA ALA A 118 1.42 -12.78 -8.86
C ALA A 118 2.35 -13.12 -10.05
N THR A 119 2.07 -12.53 -11.20
CA THR A 119 2.87 -12.71 -12.41
C THR A 119 3.90 -11.59 -12.46
N ALA A 120 5.16 -11.96 -12.65
CA ALA A 120 6.27 -11.03 -12.67
C ALA A 120 6.06 -9.91 -13.70
N TRP A 121 5.95 -8.69 -13.24
CA TRP A 121 6.04 -7.53 -14.09
C TRP A 121 7.48 -7.34 -14.57
N ALA A 122 7.68 -7.34 -15.88
CA ALA A 122 8.99 -7.16 -16.48
C ALA A 122 10.12 -8.02 -15.86
N GLY A 123 9.77 -9.16 -15.28
CA GLY A 123 10.71 -10.06 -14.60
C GLY A 123 11.13 -9.65 -13.19
N THR A 124 10.47 -8.67 -12.59
CA THR A 124 10.70 -8.30 -11.18
C THR A 124 9.63 -8.89 -10.28
N LEU A 125 10.04 -9.77 -9.39
CA LEU A 125 9.20 -10.37 -8.37
C LEU A 125 9.38 -9.63 -7.05
N TRP A 126 8.30 -9.39 -6.32
CA TRP A 126 8.31 -8.73 -5.01
C TRP A 126 8.18 -9.78 -3.92
N GLY A 127 9.21 -10.63 -3.81
CA GLY A 127 9.20 -11.81 -2.96
C GLY A 127 9.40 -11.49 -1.48
N THR A 128 8.79 -12.31 -0.64
CA THR A 128 8.92 -12.20 0.83
C THR A 128 10.35 -12.40 1.29
N GLU A 129 11.13 -13.24 0.62
CA GLU A 129 12.55 -13.53 0.88
C GLU A 129 13.49 -12.39 0.44
N ASN A 130 13.01 -11.48 -0.41
CA ASN A 130 13.84 -10.42 -0.99
C ASN A 130 13.84 -9.11 -0.20
N SER A 131 13.51 -9.14 1.08
CA SER A 131 13.45 -7.94 1.92
C SER A 131 12.65 -6.81 1.26
N VAL A 132 11.44 -7.13 0.80
CA VAL A 132 10.57 -6.19 0.07
C VAL A 132 10.13 -5.03 0.97
N HIS A 133 10.17 -3.81 0.40
CA HIS A 133 9.60 -2.61 1.04
C HIS A 133 8.50 -2.05 0.13
N PHE A 134 7.39 -1.70 0.73
CA PHE A 134 6.26 -1.05 0.08
C PHE A 134 5.98 0.29 0.75
N GLU A 135 5.69 1.31 -0.05
CA GLU A 135 5.29 2.64 0.44
C GLU A 135 4.21 3.23 -0.46
N THR A 136 3.21 3.85 0.16
CA THR A 136 2.20 4.63 -0.57
C THR A 136 1.75 5.83 0.23
N SER A 137 1.32 6.88 -0.46
CA SER A 137 0.63 8.02 0.15
C SER A 137 -0.70 8.20 -0.52
N LEU A 138 -1.77 8.18 0.27
CA LEU A 138 -3.12 8.36 -0.22
C LEU A 138 -3.97 9.24 0.70
N GLN A 139 -5.10 9.72 0.16
CA GLN A 139 -6.08 10.56 0.85
C GLN A 139 -7.47 10.19 0.38
N ILE A 140 -8.42 10.09 1.31
CA ILE A 140 -9.81 9.76 1.03
C ILE A 140 -10.63 11.07 1.07
N PRO A 141 -11.25 11.49 -0.05
CA PRO A 141 -12.01 12.75 -0.09
C PRO A 141 -13.33 12.71 0.67
N ALA A 142 -14.03 11.58 0.66
CA ALA A 142 -15.28 11.34 1.37
C ALA A 142 -15.25 9.97 2.04
N LEU A 143 -16.04 9.78 3.11
CA LEU A 143 -16.11 8.51 3.86
C LEU A 143 -17.50 7.89 3.70
N ASP A 144 -17.90 7.66 2.46
CA ASP A 144 -19.21 7.11 2.10
C ASP A 144 -19.02 5.73 1.47
N ASN A 145 -19.74 4.73 1.91
CA ASN A 145 -19.91 3.39 1.31
C ASN A 145 -18.72 2.86 0.47
N GLN A 146 -17.50 2.92 1.00
CA GLN A 146 -16.30 2.56 0.26
C GLN A 146 -15.38 1.63 1.03
N LYS A 147 -14.56 0.94 0.28
CA LYS A 147 -13.43 0.15 0.74
C LYS A 147 -12.18 0.67 0.03
N VAL A 148 -11.13 0.92 0.79
CA VAL A 148 -9.82 1.33 0.26
C VAL A 148 -8.77 0.42 0.84
N TRP A 149 -7.92 -0.17 -0.01
CA TRP A 149 -6.83 -1.03 0.44
C TRP A 149 -5.54 -0.73 -0.30
N THR A 150 -4.42 -0.94 0.37
CA THR A 150 -3.10 -0.66 -0.17
C THR A 150 -2.03 -1.50 0.52
N GLY A 151 -1.16 -2.10 -0.26
CA GLY A 151 -0.10 -2.97 0.26
C GLY A 151 0.36 -3.99 -0.76
N LEU A 152 0.65 -5.19 -0.29
CA LEU A 152 1.21 -6.30 -1.03
C LEU A 152 0.28 -7.51 -0.94
N LYS A 153 -0.15 -8.06 -2.07
CA LYS A 153 -1.11 -9.18 -2.15
C LYS A 153 -0.73 -10.16 -3.26
N LEU A 154 -1.26 -11.40 -3.17
CA LEU A 154 -1.13 -12.39 -4.25
C LEU A 154 -2.04 -12.07 -5.44
N THR A 155 -3.25 -11.56 -5.17
CA THR A 155 -4.23 -11.21 -6.19
C THR A 155 -4.75 -9.79 -6.00
N ASN A 156 -5.57 -9.30 -6.90
CA ASN A 156 -6.19 -7.98 -6.80
C ASN A 156 -7.50 -7.96 -5.98
N ASP A 157 -7.88 -9.08 -5.36
CA ASP A 157 -9.08 -9.16 -4.53
C ASP A 157 -8.92 -8.32 -3.25
N GLN A 158 -9.99 -7.68 -2.81
CA GLN A 158 -10.02 -6.88 -1.58
C GLN A 158 -10.33 -7.70 -0.32
N LEU A 159 -10.81 -8.95 -0.49
CA LEU A 159 -11.19 -9.83 0.63
C LEU A 159 -9.96 -10.40 1.34
N VAL A 160 -10.06 -10.52 2.66
CA VAL A 160 -8.98 -11.06 3.49
C VAL A 160 -8.79 -12.56 3.22
N ALA A 161 -9.88 -13.31 3.14
CA ALA A 161 -9.84 -14.76 3.02
C ALA A 161 -9.48 -15.28 1.62
N THR A 162 -9.24 -14.40 0.64
CA THR A 162 -8.94 -14.83 -0.74
C THR A 162 -7.48 -15.25 -0.89
N ASP A 163 -6.56 -14.52 -0.28
CA ASP A 163 -5.12 -14.71 -0.48
C ASP A 163 -4.48 -15.39 0.75
N ASP A 164 -3.79 -16.51 0.53
CA ASP A 164 -3.07 -17.23 1.56
C ASP A 164 -1.91 -16.44 2.15
N ASP A 165 -1.32 -15.53 1.37
CA ASP A 165 -0.22 -14.64 1.78
C ASP A 165 -0.48 -13.21 1.30
N GLN A 166 -0.44 -12.27 2.21
CA GLN A 166 -0.71 -10.86 1.94
C GLN A 166 -0.27 -9.96 3.10
N MET A 167 -0.06 -8.68 2.79
CA MET A 167 0.24 -7.63 3.77
C MET A 167 -0.32 -6.30 3.26
N PHE A 168 -1.41 -5.82 3.81
CA PHE A 168 -2.03 -4.60 3.33
C PHE A 168 -2.78 -3.82 4.40
N PHE A 169 -2.90 -2.54 4.19
CA PHE A 169 -3.78 -1.68 4.98
C PHE A 169 -5.15 -1.63 4.31
N LYS A 170 -6.21 -1.69 5.11
CA LYS A 170 -7.59 -1.61 4.65
C LYS A 170 -8.44 -0.69 5.50
N TYR A 171 -9.25 0.08 4.85
CA TYR A 171 -10.35 0.84 5.42
C TYR A 171 -11.64 0.48 4.70
N GLN A 172 -12.73 0.35 5.46
CA GLN A 172 -14.08 0.18 4.91
C GLN A 172 -15.09 0.88 5.79
N THR A 173 -16.15 1.42 5.21
CA THR A 173 -17.18 2.19 5.93
C THR A 173 -18.25 1.34 6.58
N ASP A 174 -18.46 0.12 6.08
CA ASP A 174 -19.45 -0.82 6.58
C ASP A 174 -19.10 -2.27 6.27
N ALA A 175 -19.95 -3.22 6.69
CA ALA A 175 -19.77 -4.65 6.45
C ALA A 175 -20.47 -5.14 5.17
N THR A 176 -21.08 -4.24 4.40
CA THR A 176 -21.82 -4.64 3.19
C THR A 176 -20.85 -5.12 2.13
N ASN A 177 -21.07 -6.34 1.61
CA ASN A 177 -20.23 -6.98 0.60
C ASN A 177 -18.73 -7.06 0.98
N SER A 178 -18.42 -7.23 2.28
CA SER A 178 -17.04 -7.33 2.76
C SER A 178 -16.95 -8.05 4.10
N GLU A 179 -15.73 -8.15 4.63
CA GLU A 179 -15.50 -8.71 5.95
C GLU A 179 -16.14 -7.85 7.05
N ALA A 180 -16.66 -8.52 8.07
CA ALA A 180 -17.15 -7.87 9.27
C ALA A 180 -15.96 -7.44 10.15
N PHE A 181 -15.39 -6.27 9.90
CA PHE A 181 -14.41 -5.66 10.78
C PHE A 181 -15.06 -5.17 12.09
N THR A 182 -14.27 -5.03 13.13
CA THR A 182 -14.80 -4.57 14.43
C THR A 182 -14.95 -3.06 14.52
N ASP A 183 -14.23 -2.29 13.72
CA ASP A 183 -14.24 -0.83 13.78
C ASP A 183 -14.15 -0.21 12.36
N PHE A 184 -15.27 0.24 11.84
CA PHE A 184 -15.39 0.87 10.53
C PHE A 184 -14.91 2.34 10.49
N THR A 185 -14.41 2.84 11.61
CA THR A 185 -13.85 4.21 11.67
C THR A 185 -12.34 4.24 11.56
N LYS A 186 -11.67 3.08 11.59
CA LYS A 186 -10.22 2.98 11.68
C LYS A 186 -9.58 2.28 10.50
N TRP A 187 -8.28 2.57 10.30
CA TRP A 187 -7.43 1.76 9.48
C TRP A 187 -7.16 0.41 10.14
N HIS A 188 -7.16 -0.63 9.33
CA HIS A 188 -6.74 -1.98 9.69
C HIS A 188 -5.48 -2.33 8.94
N PHE A 189 -4.61 -3.12 9.56
CA PHE A 189 -3.54 -3.82 8.85
C PHE A 189 -3.85 -5.31 8.86
N VAL A 190 -3.90 -5.88 7.67
CA VAL A 190 -4.15 -7.30 7.44
C VAL A 190 -2.86 -7.94 6.99
N HIS A 191 -2.54 -9.10 7.54
CA HIS A 191 -1.52 -9.98 6.99
C HIS A 191 -1.96 -11.43 7.11
N SER A 192 -1.55 -12.24 6.14
CA SER A 192 -1.81 -13.67 6.12
C SER A 192 -0.50 -14.42 5.91
N ILE A 193 -0.39 -15.58 6.52
CA ILE A 193 0.80 -16.45 6.47
C ILE A 193 0.32 -17.87 6.23
N GLY A 194 0.50 -18.37 5.00
CA GLY A 194 0.08 -19.72 4.60
C GLY A 194 -1.41 -19.97 4.87
N GLY A 195 -2.28 -19.03 4.54
CA GLY A 195 -3.73 -19.12 4.73
C GLY A 195 -4.21 -18.82 6.16
N THR A 196 -3.33 -18.41 7.06
CA THR A 196 -3.74 -17.96 8.40
C THR A 196 -3.77 -16.44 8.44
N ASP A 197 -4.96 -15.88 8.64
CA ASP A 197 -5.21 -14.43 8.62
C ASP A 197 -5.03 -13.79 9.99
N TYR A 198 -4.60 -12.53 9.97
CA TYR A 198 -4.42 -11.67 11.14
C TYR A 198 -4.91 -10.26 10.82
N ILE A 199 -5.86 -9.73 11.58
CA ILE A 199 -6.42 -8.39 11.38
C ILE A 199 -6.08 -7.51 12.58
N SER A 200 -5.24 -6.51 12.37
CA SER A 200 -4.81 -5.54 13.37
C SER A 200 -5.65 -4.27 13.25
N VAL A 201 -6.38 -3.89 14.28
CA VAL A 201 -7.09 -2.60 14.34
C VAL A 201 -6.12 -1.52 14.79
N LEU A 202 -5.75 -0.61 13.90
CA LEU A 202 -4.81 0.47 14.22
C LEU A 202 -5.51 1.59 15.00
N PRO A 203 -4.85 2.26 15.96
CA PRO A 203 -5.42 3.39 16.71
C PRO A 203 -5.44 4.67 15.86
N ILE A 204 -5.87 4.58 14.60
CA ILE A 204 -5.89 5.67 13.63
C ILE A 204 -7.29 5.78 13.05
N THR A 205 -8.03 6.80 13.51
CA THR A 205 -9.33 7.14 12.93
C THR A 205 -9.13 7.77 11.57
N VAL A 206 -9.86 7.26 10.58
CA VAL A 206 -9.82 7.78 9.21
C VAL A 206 -10.56 9.12 9.16
N ALA A 207 -9.97 10.09 8.50
CA ALA A 207 -10.55 11.41 8.31
C ALA A 207 -10.50 11.81 6.84
N THR A 208 -11.52 12.51 6.38
CA THR A 208 -11.59 13.04 5.02
C THR A 208 -10.46 14.03 4.76
N ASN A 209 -9.97 14.05 3.53
CA ASN A 209 -8.94 14.98 3.07
C ASN A 209 -7.66 15.00 3.92
N THR A 210 -7.41 13.90 4.65
CA THR A 210 -6.20 13.73 5.46
C THR A 210 -5.25 12.78 4.71
N PRO A 211 -4.03 13.21 4.39
CA PRO A 211 -3.05 12.34 3.76
C PRO A 211 -2.52 11.31 4.76
N TYR A 212 -2.51 10.06 4.35
CA TYR A 212 -1.92 8.93 5.07
C TYR A 212 -0.75 8.41 4.26
N HIS A 213 0.38 8.26 4.91
CA HIS A 213 1.55 7.63 4.36
C HIS A 213 1.73 6.26 5.02
N PHE A 214 1.59 5.22 4.23
CA PHE A 214 1.73 3.83 4.64
C PHE A 214 3.07 3.27 4.19
N LYS A 215 3.66 2.44 5.04
CA LYS A 215 4.89 1.73 4.72
C LYS A 215 4.88 0.34 5.34
N ILE A 216 5.36 -0.64 4.58
CA ILE A 216 5.63 -2.01 5.02
C ILE A 216 7.11 -2.28 4.74
N GLU A 217 7.83 -2.75 5.73
CA GLU A 217 9.24 -3.18 5.59
C GLU A 217 9.35 -4.65 5.99
N VAL A 218 9.71 -5.51 5.05
CA VAL A 218 10.05 -6.89 5.31
C VAL A 218 11.56 -6.99 5.50
N ASP A 219 11.99 -7.64 6.57
CA ASP A 219 13.41 -7.86 6.85
C ASP A 219 13.93 -9.20 6.28
N SER A 220 15.21 -9.46 6.45
CA SER A 220 15.85 -10.71 6.01
C SER A 220 15.32 -11.98 6.69
N ASP A 221 14.64 -11.83 7.83
CA ASP A 221 13.94 -12.94 8.52
C ASP A 221 12.49 -13.09 8.03
N ARG A 222 12.12 -12.41 6.96
CA ARG A 222 10.75 -12.35 6.40
C ARG A 222 9.70 -11.83 7.38
N LYS A 223 10.06 -10.96 8.30
CA LYS A 223 9.14 -10.33 9.26
C LYS A 223 8.81 -8.91 8.83
N ALA A 224 7.53 -8.61 8.73
CA ALA A 224 7.06 -7.29 8.33
C ALA A 224 6.89 -6.35 9.52
N ALA A 225 7.45 -5.15 9.40
CA ALA A 225 7.15 -3.99 10.24
C ALA A 225 6.27 -3.01 9.47
N ILE A 226 5.34 -2.36 10.15
CA ILE A 226 4.40 -1.41 9.54
C ILE A 226 4.52 -0.02 10.13
N PHE A 227 4.33 0.97 9.26
CA PHE A 227 4.37 2.39 9.65
C PHE A 227 3.22 3.15 9.01
N VAL A 228 2.65 4.08 9.77
CA VAL A 228 1.72 5.07 9.22
C VAL A 228 2.19 6.45 9.63
N ASN A 229 2.35 7.35 8.67
CA ASN A 229 2.91 8.69 8.86
C ASN A 229 4.25 8.68 9.62
N GLY A 230 5.09 7.67 9.34
CA GLY A 230 6.41 7.49 9.95
C GLY A 230 6.38 6.90 11.38
N ILE A 231 5.22 6.62 11.93
CA ILE A 231 5.08 5.99 13.27
C ILE A 231 4.95 4.49 13.06
N GLN A 232 5.80 3.72 13.74
CA GLN A 232 5.69 2.25 13.75
C GLN A 232 4.53 1.81 14.64
N TYR A 233 3.73 0.88 14.15
CA TYR A 233 2.63 0.27 14.90
C TYR A 233 2.90 -1.20 15.15
N ASN A 234 2.33 -1.70 16.24
CA ASN A 234 2.32 -3.13 16.51
C ASN A 234 1.33 -3.83 15.57
N VAL A 235 1.53 -5.13 15.39
CA VAL A 235 0.64 -6.04 14.67
C VAL A 235 0.11 -7.09 15.64
N THR A 236 -1.12 -7.57 15.42
CA THR A 236 -1.70 -8.64 16.25
C THR A 236 -1.01 -9.98 15.97
N THR A 237 -0.96 -10.80 17.00
CA THR A 237 -0.58 -12.22 16.91
C THR A 237 -1.80 -13.14 17.02
N THR A 238 -3.00 -12.57 17.15
CA THR A 238 -4.26 -13.34 17.24
C THR A 238 -4.76 -13.58 15.82
N ALA A 239 -4.86 -14.87 15.46
CA ALA A 239 -5.40 -15.30 14.16
C ALA A 239 -6.91 -15.05 14.08
N GLY A 240 -7.38 -14.66 12.90
CA GLY A 240 -8.79 -14.47 12.58
C GLY A 240 -8.96 -13.74 11.24
N SER A 241 -9.87 -14.24 10.41
CA SER A 241 -10.22 -13.67 9.10
C SER A 241 -11.37 -12.64 9.18
N THR A 242 -11.95 -12.46 10.35
CA THR A 242 -13.05 -11.50 10.60
C THR A 242 -12.81 -10.73 11.89
N GLY A 243 -13.45 -9.58 12.01
CA GLY A 243 -13.32 -8.74 13.19
C GLY A 243 -12.06 -7.89 13.15
N GLY A 244 -11.15 -8.18 14.02
CA GLY A 244 -9.89 -7.50 14.21
C GLY A 244 -9.53 -7.31 15.67
N THR A 245 -8.25 -7.27 15.97
CA THR A 245 -7.71 -7.14 17.32
C THR A 245 -6.99 -5.80 17.46
N ALA A 246 -7.30 -5.04 18.50
CA ALA A 246 -6.60 -3.80 18.82
C ALA A 246 -5.11 -4.08 19.12
N VAL A 247 -4.22 -3.32 18.51
CA VAL A 247 -2.76 -3.57 18.54
C VAL A 247 -2.04 -3.01 19.78
N THR A 248 -2.75 -2.76 20.87
CA THR A 248 -2.15 -2.25 22.11
C THR A 248 -1.16 -3.24 22.75
N THR A 249 -1.34 -4.53 22.49
CA THR A 249 -0.53 -5.64 23.04
C THR A 249 0.14 -6.51 21.99
N GLY A 250 0.13 -6.07 20.72
CA GLY A 250 0.77 -6.79 19.62
C GLY A 250 2.29 -6.73 19.61
N THR A 251 2.89 -7.32 18.61
CA THR A 251 4.34 -7.32 18.36
C THR A 251 4.72 -6.23 17.37
N THR A 252 5.97 -5.77 17.40
CA THR A 252 6.48 -4.73 16.48
C THR A 252 6.69 -5.23 15.04
N LYS A 253 6.67 -6.54 14.85
CA LYS A 253 6.76 -7.20 13.54
C LYS A 253 5.86 -8.43 13.51
N THR A 254 5.46 -8.86 12.32
CA THR A 254 4.77 -10.14 12.12
C THR A 254 5.65 -11.34 12.52
N ALA A 255 5.08 -12.53 12.57
CA ALA A 255 5.86 -13.76 12.43
C ALA A 255 6.52 -13.78 11.04
N ALA A 256 7.43 -14.72 10.82
CA ALA A 256 8.03 -14.89 9.50
C ALA A 256 6.96 -15.24 8.47
N LEU A 257 6.92 -14.48 7.38
CA LEU A 257 6.04 -14.72 6.25
C LEU A 257 6.42 -16.02 5.55
N THR A 258 5.51 -16.58 4.76
CA THR A 258 5.78 -17.75 3.93
C THR A 258 6.96 -17.47 3.01
N ASP A 259 7.81 -18.47 2.83
CA ASP A 259 9.00 -18.40 1.99
C ASP A 259 8.63 -18.49 0.52
N ASP A 260 9.40 -17.81 -0.35
CA ASP A 260 9.29 -17.89 -1.81
C ASP A 260 7.87 -17.51 -2.32
N VAL A 261 7.30 -16.47 -1.73
CA VAL A 261 5.99 -15.95 -2.13
C VAL A 261 6.16 -14.58 -2.78
N ASP A 262 5.78 -14.49 -4.05
CA ASP A 262 5.78 -13.24 -4.80
C ASP A 262 4.46 -12.49 -4.63
N LEU A 263 4.56 -11.22 -4.28
CA LEU A 263 3.42 -10.34 -4.03
C LEU A 263 3.38 -9.19 -5.02
N ILE A 264 2.23 -8.59 -5.18
CA ILE A 264 1.98 -7.44 -6.07
C ILE A 264 1.68 -6.20 -5.23
N PRO A 265 2.35 -5.06 -5.48
CA PRO A 265 2.02 -3.81 -4.81
C PRO A 265 0.73 -3.18 -5.38
N TYR A 266 -0.22 -2.82 -4.51
CA TYR A 266 -1.53 -2.28 -4.90
C TYR A 266 -1.93 -1.01 -4.18
N VAL A 267 -2.76 -0.21 -4.87
CA VAL A 267 -3.81 0.63 -4.27
C VAL A 267 -5.13 0.26 -4.92
N GLY A 268 -6.14 -0.04 -4.13
CA GLY A 268 -7.48 -0.38 -4.60
C GLY A 268 -8.55 0.45 -3.92
N ILE A 269 -9.64 0.68 -4.64
CA ILE A 269 -10.89 1.25 -4.14
C ILE A 269 -12.06 0.48 -4.71
N GLU A 270 -13.08 0.25 -3.88
CA GLU A 270 -14.37 -0.34 -4.27
C GLU A 270 -15.50 0.46 -3.62
N ASN A 271 -16.58 0.70 -4.35
CA ASN A 271 -17.78 1.22 -3.75
C ASN A 271 -18.63 0.09 -3.14
N GLY A 272 -19.28 0.37 -2.02
CA GLY A 272 -20.17 -0.55 -1.32
C GLY A 272 -21.66 -0.24 -1.56
N ALA A 273 -21.96 0.66 -2.51
CA ALA A 273 -23.32 1.05 -2.91
C ALA A 273 -23.30 1.60 -4.33
N ALA A 274 -24.47 1.82 -4.92
CA ALA A 274 -24.60 2.39 -6.26
C ALA A 274 -24.26 3.89 -6.31
N ALA A 275 -23.02 4.24 -5.93
CA ALA A 275 -22.48 5.59 -5.96
C ALA A 275 -20.97 5.53 -6.29
N ALA A 276 -20.45 6.53 -6.97
CA ALA A 276 -19.02 6.61 -7.25
C ALA A 276 -18.25 7.08 -6.03
N GLU A 277 -17.19 6.35 -5.68
CA GLU A 277 -16.28 6.67 -4.58
C GLU A 277 -14.89 6.99 -5.11
N ALA A 278 -14.09 7.71 -4.33
CA ALA A 278 -12.81 8.21 -4.80
C ALA A 278 -11.68 8.09 -3.78
N VAL A 279 -10.45 7.90 -4.28
CA VAL A 279 -9.22 7.98 -3.51
C VAL A 279 -8.16 8.78 -4.28
N ASN A 280 -7.50 9.71 -3.62
CA ASN A 280 -6.30 10.37 -4.14
C ASN A 280 -5.09 9.50 -3.82
N VAL A 281 -4.28 9.19 -4.84
CA VAL A 281 -2.98 8.51 -4.68
C VAL A 281 -1.88 9.46 -5.08
N HIS A 282 -1.07 9.87 -4.11
CA HIS A 282 -0.01 10.85 -4.32
C HIS A 282 1.31 10.19 -4.71
N PHE A 283 1.53 8.98 -4.23
CA PHE A 283 2.79 8.26 -4.39
C PHE A 283 2.58 6.76 -4.19
N LEU A 284 3.31 5.95 -4.96
CA LEU A 284 3.41 4.50 -4.79
C LEU A 284 4.83 4.06 -5.10
N ALA A 285 5.42 3.30 -4.22
CA ALA A 285 6.75 2.72 -4.41
C ALA A 285 6.84 1.30 -3.86
N CYS A 286 7.65 0.50 -4.51
CA CYS A 286 8.09 -0.79 -4.04
C CYS A 286 9.58 -0.97 -4.30
N SER A 287 10.28 -1.64 -3.41
CA SER A 287 11.69 -2.00 -3.62
C SER A 287 12.00 -3.36 -3.02
N ARG A 288 13.00 -4.04 -3.58
CA ARG A 288 13.48 -5.34 -3.10
C ARG A 288 15.00 -5.41 -3.17
N SER A 289 15.59 -6.29 -2.40
CA SER A 289 17.00 -6.66 -2.56
C SER A 289 17.23 -7.33 -3.93
N VAL A 290 18.38 -7.09 -4.55
CA VAL A 290 18.78 -7.68 -5.83
C VAL A 290 19.68 -8.89 -5.63
N TYR A 291 20.33 -8.97 -4.47
CA TYR A 291 21.33 -9.98 -4.14
C TYR A 291 20.93 -10.69 -2.84
N GLU A 292 20.00 -11.58 -2.92
CA GLU A 292 19.71 -12.57 -1.89
C GLU A 292 19.55 -13.95 -2.51
#